data_e0cc34e255ba4f43e547a2810eb29bf4
#
_entry.id   e0cc34e255ba4f43e547a2810eb29bf4
#
_cell.length_a   1.000
_cell.length_b   1.000
_cell.length_c   1.000
_cell.angle_alpha   90.00
_cell.angle_beta   90.00
_cell.angle_gamma   90.00
#
_symmetry.space_group_name_H-M   'P 1'
#
loop_
_entity.id
_entity.type
_entity.pdbx_description
1 polymer ?
#
loop_
_entity_poly.entity_id
_entity_poly.type
_entity_poly.pdbx_seq_one_letter_code
_entity_poly.pdbx_strand_id
1 'polypeptide(L)'
;MTADRDADALLVREAHAGSRAAFDMLVLKYQRRVERLLARSVRDPADVADLCQETFLAAYRALPAFRGDSAFYTWLYRIAINAAQRHRARQRPVESLDDAEGTFGTDATPTDDGTPEAMLASRQLAAGLSAAVDALAEDQRRALLLREVDGLTYEEIADLLACPPGTVRSRIFRAREALAARLRPLLGSGGGRPW
;
A
#
# COMPACT_ATOMS: atom_id res chain seq x y z
N MET A 1 -2.90 -0.68 -18.70
CA MET A 1 -1.97 0.05 -17.80
C MET A 1 -1.44 1.35 -18.38
N THR A 2 -1.15 1.45 -19.68
CA THR A 2 -0.80 2.73 -20.36
C THR A 2 -1.93 3.74 -20.32
N ALA A 3 -3.16 3.36 -20.67
CA ALA A 3 -4.33 4.26 -20.70
C ALA A 3 -4.62 4.95 -19.35
N ASP A 4 -4.36 4.31 -18.24
CA ASP A 4 -4.57 4.87 -16.89
C ASP A 4 -3.50 5.92 -16.53
N ARG A 5 -2.25 5.70 -16.96
CA ARG A 5 -1.16 6.69 -16.84
C ARG A 5 -1.38 7.91 -17.75
N ASP A 6 -1.90 7.68 -18.95
CA ASP A 6 -2.18 8.76 -19.91
C ASP A 6 -3.32 9.65 -19.41
N ALA A 7 -4.35 9.05 -18.80
CA ALA A 7 -5.43 9.78 -18.14
C ALA A 7 -4.94 10.62 -16.96
N ASP A 8 -4.05 10.06 -16.12
CA ASP A 8 -3.45 10.81 -15.02
C ASP A 8 -2.59 11.97 -15.52
N ALA A 9 -1.78 11.75 -16.56
CA ALA A 9 -0.94 12.80 -17.13
C ALA A 9 -1.78 13.96 -17.68
N LEU A 10 -2.96 13.69 -18.24
CA LEU A 10 -3.90 14.71 -18.67
C LEU A 10 -4.44 15.51 -17.47
N LEU A 11 -4.95 14.83 -16.45
CA LEU A 11 -5.51 15.46 -15.25
C LEU A 11 -4.45 16.30 -14.52
N VAL A 12 -3.22 15.78 -14.39
CA VAL A 12 -2.09 16.50 -13.81
C VAL A 12 -1.79 17.77 -14.59
N ARG A 13 -1.75 17.70 -15.92
CA ARG A 13 -1.49 18.87 -16.76
C ARG A 13 -2.57 19.94 -16.63
N GLU A 14 -3.85 19.54 -16.59
CA GLU A 14 -4.97 20.46 -16.38
C GLU A 14 -4.94 21.07 -14.97
N ALA A 15 -4.62 20.28 -13.96
CA ALA A 15 -4.47 20.77 -12.59
C ALA A 15 -3.29 21.76 -12.46
N HIS A 16 -2.16 21.52 -13.16
CA HIS A 16 -1.07 22.48 -13.29
C HIS A 16 -1.51 23.80 -13.95
N ALA A 17 -2.41 23.73 -14.93
CA ALA A 17 -3.00 24.92 -15.57
C ALA A 17 -4.04 25.63 -14.67
N GLY A 18 -4.25 25.15 -13.43
CA GLY A 18 -5.14 25.77 -12.44
C GLY A 18 -6.55 25.16 -12.39
N SER A 19 -6.82 24.07 -13.12
CA SER A 19 -8.10 23.37 -13.03
C SER A 19 -8.23 22.64 -11.70
N ARG A 20 -9.02 23.18 -10.78
CA ARG A 20 -9.36 22.53 -9.52
C ARG A 20 -10.13 21.23 -9.75
N ALA A 21 -11.05 21.21 -10.72
CA ALA A 21 -11.83 20.04 -11.07
C ALA A 21 -10.95 18.84 -11.49
N ALA A 22 -9.86 19.09 -12.23
CA ALA A 22 -8.92 18.04 -12.60
C ALA A 22 -8.19 17.46 -11.38
N PHE A 23 -7.83 18.29 -10.41
CA PHE A 23 -7.25 17.81 -9.15
C PHE A 23 -8.26 17.02 -8.32
N ASP A 24 -9.52 17.47 -8.24
CA ASP A 24 -10.59 16.77 -7.53
C ASP A 24 -10.83 15.37 -8.12
N MET A 25 -10.70 15.20 -9.43
CA MET A 25 -10.74 13.87 -10.08
C MET A 25 -9.58 12.97 -9.68
N LEU A 26 -8.36 13.52 -9.52
CA LEU A 26 -7.23 12.77 -8.98
C LEU A 26 -7.46 12.36 -7.50
N VAL A 27 -8.06 13.25 -6.70
CA VAL A 27 -8.45 12.93 -5.30
C VAL A 27 -9.42 11.76 -5.29
N LEU A 28 -10.53 11.84 -6.04
CA LEU A 28 -11.54 10.78 -6.12
C LEU A 28 -10.95 9.44 -6.56
N LYS A 29 -10.00 9.47 -7.50
CA LYS A 29 -9.34 8.28 -8.01
C LYS A 29 -8.45 7.61 -6.96
N TYR A 30 -7.71 8.40 -6.17
CA TYR A 30 -6.63 7.89 -5.32
C TYR A 30 -6.92 7.88 -3.82
N GLN A 31 -7.98 8.55 -3.33
CA GLN A 31 -8.26 8.66 -1.89
C GLN A 31 -8.33 7.30 -1.18
N ARG A 32 -9.06 6.32 -1.74
CA ARG A 32 -9.17 4.98 -1.13
C ARG A 32 -7.84 4.21 -1.09
N ARG A 33 -6.94 4.47 -2.05
CA ARG A 33 -5.60 3.86 -2.05
C ARG A 33 -4.72 4.51 -0.99
N VAL A 34 -4.78 5.85 -0.84
CA VAL A 34 -4.06 6.60 0.19
C VAL A 34 -4.57 6.23 1.58
N GLU A 35 -5.88 6.15 1.79
CA GLU A 35 -6.48 5.70 3.06
C GLU A 35 -5.98 4.31 3.46
N ARG A 36 -6.03 3.33 2.56
CA ARG A 36 -5.51 1.97 2.82
C ARG A 36 -4.01 1.96 3.12
N LEU A 37 -3.23 2.80 2.43
CA LEU A 37 -1.81 2.96 2.69
C LEU A 37 -1.56 3.47 4.11
N LEU A 38 -2.27 4.54 4.51
CA LEU A 38 -2.11 5.17 5.82
C LEU A 38 -2.60 4.25 6.96
N ALA A 39 -3.70 3.51 6.76
CA ALA A 39 -4.24 2.55 7.72
C ALA A 39 -3.27 1.43 8.09
N ARG A 40 -2.25 1.15 7.27
CA ARG A 40 -1.16 0.21 7.63
C ARG A 40 -0.20 0.77 8.68
N SER A 41 -0.11 2.09 8.79
CA SER A 41 0.85 2.77 9.66
C SER A 41 0.20 3.46 10.86
N VAL A 42 -1.12 3.68 10.80
CA VAL A 42 -1.90 4.43 11.79
C VAL A 42 -3.13 3.60 12.14
N ARG A 43 -3.37 3.42 13.45
CA ARG A 43 -4.45 2.52 13.93
C ARG A 43 -5.79 3.22 14.08
N ASP A 44 -5.78 4.53 14.42
CA ASP A 44 -7.01 5.29 14.60
C ASP A 44 -7.60 5.70 13.25
N PRO A 45 -8.84 5.30 12.93
CA PRO A 45 -9.50 5.70 11.68
C PRO A 45 -9.65 7.21 11.52
N ALA A 46 -9.80 7.97 12.61
CA ALA A 46 -9.87 9.42 12.57
C ALA A 46 -8.55 10.03 12.13
N ASP A 47 -7.42 9.55 12.70
CA ASP A 47 -6.08 9.97 12.30
C ASP A 47 -5.79 9.59 10.82
N VAL A 48 -6.29 8.44 10.34
CA VAL A 48 -6.16 8.04 8.93
C VAL A 48 -6.89 9.02 8.01
N ALA A 49 -8.10 9.42 8.36
CA ALA A 49 -8.88 10.38 7.57
C ALA A 49 -8.19 11.76 7.54
N ASP A 50 -7.71 12.24 8.67
CA ASP A 50 -6.99 13.52 8.79
C ASP A 50 -5.70 13.52 7.99
N LEU A 51 -4.90 12.44 8.09
CA LEU A 51 -3.67 12.28 7.31
C LEU A 51 -3.92 12.13 5.82
N CYS A 52 -5.02 11.49 5.42
CA CYS A 52 -5.42 11.43 4.02
C CYS A 52 -5.70 12.84 3.47
N GLN A 53 -6.46 13.63 4.21
CA GLN A 53 -6.74 15.02 3.85
C GLN A 53 -5.46 15.87 3.82
N GLU A 54 -4.59 15.76 4.84
CA GLU A 54 -3.28 16.45 4.88
C GLU A 54 -2.42 16.08 3.66
N THR A 55 -2.42 14.80 3.28
CA THR A 55 -1.68 14.29 2.12
C THR A 55 -2.13 14.99 0.83
N PHE A 56 -3.43 15.07 0.56
CA PHE A 56 -3.95 15.71 -0.64
C PHE A 56 -3.76 17.24 -0.62
N LEU A 57 -3.88 17.88 0.53
CA LEU A 57 -3.57 19.31 0.67
C LEU A 57 -2.09 19.58 0.40
N ALA A 58 -1.20 18.75 0.91
CA ALA A 58 0.23 18.84 0.64
C ALA A 58 0.54 18.60 -0.85
N ALA A 59 -0.10 17.61 -1.45
CA ALA A 59 0.01 17.31 -2.88
C ALA A 59 -0.46 18.49 -3.73
N TYR A 60 -1.61 19.09 -3.42
CA TYR A 60 -2.12 20.25 -4.14
C TYR A 60 -1.14 21.44 -4.10
N ARG A 61 -0.59 21.73 -2.93
CA ARG A 61 0.40 22.81 -2.75
C ARG A 61 1.72 22.54 -3.47
N ALA A 62 2.14 21.28 -3.53
CA ALA A 62 3.39 20.87 -4.16
C ALA A 62 3.25 20.55 -5.66
N LEU A 63 2.00 20.49 -6.16
CA LEU A 63 1.72 20.16 -7.56
C LEU A 63 2.46 21.06 -8.57
N PRO A 64 2.59 22.39 -8.38
CA PRO A 64 3.35 23.24 -9.31
C PRO A 64 4.82 22.85 -9.48
N ALA A 65 5.40 22.14 -8.50
CA ALA A 65 6.78 21.64 -8.55
C ALA A 65 6.89 20.20 -9.08
N PHE A 66 5.78 19.53 -9.32
CA PHE A 66 5.78 18.16 -9.85
C PHE A 66 6.16 18.16 -11.33
N ARG A 67 7.29 17.54 -11.68
CA ARG A 67 7.87 17.55 -13.04
C ARG A 67 7.37 16.40 -13.93
N GLY A 68 6.64 15.43 -13.38
CA GLY A 68 6.25 14.22 -14.12
C GLY A 68 7.37 13.18 -14.28
N ASP A 69 8.47 13.30 -13.55
CA ASP A 69 9.60 12.34 -13.57
C ASP A 69 9.20 10.95 -13.06
N SER A 70 8.08 10.85 -12.33
CA SER A 70 7.47 9.62 -11.87
C SER A 70 5.96 9.64 -12.15
N ALA A 71 5.28 8.48 -12.03
CA ALA A 71 3.83 8.46 -12.04
C ALA A 71 3.27 9.31 -10.89
N PHE A 72 2.11 9.96 -11.12
CA PHE A 72 1.47 10.81 -10.10
C PHE A 72 1.25 10.06 -8.79
N TYR A 73 0.77 8.81 -8.85
CA TYR A 73 0.56 8.02 -7.64
C TYR A 73 1.86 7.72 -6.88
N THR A 74 2.97 7.46 -7.57
CA THR A 74 4.28 7.24 -6.95
C THR A 74 4.75 8.48 -6.18
N TRP A 75 4.52 9.67 -6.74
CA TRP A 75 4.82 10.93 -6.08
C TRP A 75 3.88 11.19 -4.89
N LEU A 76 2.56 10.97 -5.05
CA LEU A 76 1.57 11.08 -3.99
C LEU A 76 1.86 10.11 -2.83
N TYR A 77 2.26 8.88 -3.16
CA TYR A 77 2.67 7.87 -2.19
C TYR A 77 3.80 8.38 -1.27
N ARG A 78 4.83 9.02 -1.84
CA ARG A 78 5.92 9.61 -1.04
C ARG A 78 5.41 10.67 -0.07
N ILE A 79 4.46 11.50 -0.49
CA ILE A 79 3.85 12.51 0.37
C ILE A 79 3.10 11.85 1.53
N ALA A 80 2.29 10.82 1.24
CA ALA A 80 1.53 10.08 2.25
C ALA A 80 2.43 9.39 3.29
N ILE A 81 3.48 8.70 2.84
CA ILE A 81 4.44 8.05 3.75
C ILE A 81 5.15 9.08 4.65
N ASN A 82 5.55 10.22 4.10
CA ASN A 82 6.16 11.29 4.88
C ASN A 82 5.18 11.88 5.91
N ALA A 83 3.89 11.99 5.58
CA ALA A 83 2.85 12.43 6.52
C ALA A 83 2.68 11.42 7.66
N ALA A 84 2.58 10.13 7.35
CA ALA A 84 2.48 9.05 8.34
C ALA A 84 3.70 9.00 9.27
N GLN A 85 4.92 9.14 8.73
CA GLN A 85 6.14 9.16 9.53
C GLN A 85 6.18 10.35 10.50
N ARG A 86 5.80 11.56 10.04
CA ARG A 86 5.72 12.75 10.90
C ARG A 86 4.67 12.57 12.00
N HIS A 87 3.52 11.98 11.69
CA HIS A 87 2.48 11.69 12.66
C HIS A 87 2.98 10.72 13.75
N ARG A 88 3.60 9.61 13.36
CA ARG A 88 4.20 8.66 14.32
C ARG A 88 5.29 9.30 15.18
N ALA A 89 6.12 10.16 14.62
CA ALA A 89 7.15 10.86 15.38
C ALA A 89 6.56 11.80 16.43
N ARG A 90 5.39 12.40 16.19
CA ARG A 90 4.67 13.26 17.15
C ARG A 90 4.00 12.47 18.27
N GLN A 91 3.56 11.25 17.99
CA GLN A 91 2.87 10.38 18.96
C GLN A 91 3.83 9.59 19.86
N ARG A 92 5.13 9.51 19.55
CA ARG A 92 6.11 8.82 20.41
C ARG A 92 6.43 9.69 21.62
N PRO A 93 6.21 9.19 22.88
CA PRO A 93 6.91 9.69 24.04
C PRO A 93 8.44 9.45 23.86
N VAL A 94 9.25 10.29 24.46
CA VAL A 94 10.74 10.34 24.29
C VAL A 94 11.49 9.04 24.68
N GLU A 95 10.80 7.96 25.02
CA GLU A 95 11.41 6.68 25.44
C GLU A 95 10.87 5.53 24.59
N SER A 96 11.59 5.18 23.53
CA SER A 96 11.96 3.83 23.08
C SER A 96 12.38 3.80 21.61
N LEU A 97 13.62 3.42 21.41
CA LEU A 97 14.30 3.22 20.14
C LEU A 97 14.12 1.79 19.60
N ASP A 98 12.95 1.17 19.80
CA ASP A 98 12.68 -0.12 19.17
C ASP A 98 11.18 -0.26 18.88
N ASP A 99 10.89 -0.89 17.74
CA ASP A 99 9.60 -1.26 17.16
C ASP A 99 8.98 -0.29 16.13
N ALA A 100 9.60 -0.30 14.94
CA ALA A 100 8.96 0.16 13.70
C ALA A 100 8.27 -1.02 12.97
N GLU A 101 7.50 -1.83 13.67
CA GLU A 101 6.68 -2.88 13.07
C GLU A 101 5.23 -2.43 12.92
N GLY A 102 4.90 -1.99 11.69
CA GLY A 102 3.52 -1.82 11.27
C GLY A 102 2.89 -3.20 11.07
N THR A 103 2.09 -3.64 12.04
CA THR A 103 1.29 -4.85 11.95
C THR A 103 0.26 -4.69 10.83
N PHE A 104 0.21 -5.64 9.91
CA PHE A 104 -0.78 -5.69 8.83
C PHE A 104 -2.17 -5.98 9.40
N GLY A 105 -3.02 -4.97 9.47
CA GLY A 105 -4.46 -5.18 9.54
C GLY A 105 -4.99 -5.49 8.14
N THR A 106 -5.23 -6.75 7.83
CA THR A 106 -6.08 -7.11 6.69
C THR A 106 -7.52 -6.95 7.13
N ASP A 107 -8.12 -5.78 6.89
CA ASP A 107 -9.57 -5.63 6.87
C ASP A 107 -10.13 -6.31 5.60
N ALA A 108 -10.03 -7.63 5.57
CA ALA A 108 -10.90 -8.43 4.76
C ALA A 108 -12.21 -8.56 5.53
N THR A 109 -13.15 -7.65 5.30
CA THR A 109 -14.56 -7.84 5.71
C THR A 109 -15.05 -9.09 5.01
N PRO A 110 -15.38 -10.18 5.75
CA PRO A 110 -15.97 -11.36 5.13
C PRO A 110 -17.35 -10.95 4.62
N THR A 111 -17.62 -11.19 3.36
CA THR A 111 -18.98 -11.16 2.81
C THR A 111 -19.82 -12.20 3.54
N ASP A 112 -20.91 -11.78 4.14
CA ASP A 112 -21.76 -12.49 5.08
C ASP A 112 -22.71 -13.48 4.35
N ASP A 113 -22.18 -14.63 3.88
CA ASP A 113 -22.99 -15.73 3.35
C ASP A 113 -22.38 -17.12 3.66
N GLY A 114 -21.59 -17.25 4.73
CA GLY A 114 -20.89 -18.48 5.09
C GLY A 114 -21.43 -19.16 6.34
N THR A 115 -21.38 -20.52 6.38
CA THR A 115 -21.59 -21.27 7.61
C THR A 115 -20.57 -20.86 8.69
N PRO A 116 -20.86 -21.03 10.00
CA PRO A 116 -19.93 -20.71 11.10
C PRO A 116 -18.54 -21.34 10.90
N GLU A 117 -18.49 -22.57 10.35
CA GLU A 117 -17.24 -23.26 10.03
C GLU A 117 -16.44 -22.56 8.91
N ALA A 118 -17.13 -22.10 7.85
CA ALA A 118 -16.50 -21.36 6.76
C ALA A 118 -15.97 -20.00 7.24
N MET A 119 -16.69 -19.32 8.12
CA MET A 119 -16.23 -18.06 8.74
C MET A 119 -15.00 -18.30 9.63
N LEU A 120 -14.96 -19.37 10.41
CA LEU A 120 -13.80 -19.71 11.22
C LEU A 120 -12.59 -20.05 10.37
N ALA A 121 -12.77 -20.84 9.31
CA ALA A 121 -11.71 -21.17 8.36
C ALA A 121 -11.15 -19.92 7.66
N SER A 122 -12.02 -19.00 7.23
CA SER A 122 -11.61 -17.72 6.63
C SER A 122 -10.80 -16.86 7.60
N ARG A 123 -11.20 -16.77 8.87
CA ARG A 123 -10.46 -16.03 9.91
C ARG A 123 -9.09 -16.66 10.18
N GLN A 124 -9.01 -17.99 10.26
CA GLN A 124 -7.76 -18.71 10.45
C GLN A 124 -6.81 -18.50 9.26
N LEU A 125 -7.34 -18.54 8.03
CA LEU A 125 -6.56 -18.28 6.82
C LEU A 125 -6.06 -16.83 6.77
N ALA A 126 -6.91 -15.86 7.11
CA ALA A 126 -6.54 -14.45 7.16
C ALA A 126 -5.44 -14.19 8.22
N ALA A 127 -5.59 -14.76 9.42
CA ALA A 127 -4.59 -14.69 10.47
C ALA A 127 -3.25 -15.35 10.05
N GLY A 128 -3.33 -16.51 9.40
CA GLY A 128 -2.15 -17.20 8.87
C GLY A 128 -1.44 -16.42 7.77
N LEU A 129 -2.21 -15.77 6.88
CA LEU A 129 -1.65 -14.90 5.83
C LEU A 129 -0.97 -13.67 6.43
N SER A 130 -1.61 -13.01 7.41
CA SER A 130 -1.01 -11.87 8.10
C SER A 130 0.31 -12.26 8.76
N ALA A 131 0.32 -13.32 9.57
CA ALA A 131 1.54 -13.81 10.21
C ALA A 131 2.63 -14.23 9.20
N ALA A 132 2.24 -14.80 8.06
CA ALA A 132 3.19 -15.17 7.00
C ALA A 132 3.82 -13.93 6.33
N VAL A 133 3.04 -12.86 6.13
CA VAL A 133 3.51 -11.58 5.58
C VAL A 133 4.43 -10.88 6.58
N ASP A 134 4.06 -10.84 7.87
CA ASP A 134 4.85 -10.20 8.92
C ASP A 134 6.21 -10.86 9.13
N ALA A 135 6.28 -12.16 8.86
CA ALA A 135 7.52 -12.93 8.96
C ALA A 135 8.43 -12.84 7.72
N LEU A 136 8.09 -12.04 6.70
CA LEU A 136 8.98 -11.76 5.57
C LEU A 136 10.06 -10.75 5.99
N ALA A 137 11.23 -10.83 5.32
CA ALA A 137 12.22 -9.78 5.43
C ALA A 137 11.61 -8.43 4.99
N GLU A 138 11.93 -7.35 5.68
CA GLU A 138 11.30 -6.02 5.51
C GLU A 138 11.29 -5.55 4.05
N ASP A 139 12.40 -5.68 3.34
CA ASP A 139 12.53 -5.26 1.95
C ASP A 139 11.70 -6.14 0.98
N GLN A 140 11.53 -7.42 1.30
CA GLN A 140 10.67 -8.34 0.55
C GLN A 140 9.19 -8.02 0.81
N ARG A 141 8.82 -7.82 2.06
CA ARG A 141 7.46 -7.44 2.48
C ARG A 141 7.04 -6.13 1.80
N ARG A 142 7.87 -5.09 1.88
CA ARG A 142 7.60 -3.79 1.25
C ARG A 142 7.41 -3.91 -0.26
N ALA A 143 8.31 -4.60 -0.96
CA ALA A 143 8.22 -4.78 -2.41
C ALA A 143 6.95 -5.55 -2.82
N LEU A 144 6.61 -6.61 -2.07
CA LEU A 144 5.42 -7.42 -2.31
C LEU A 144 4.15 -6.58 -2.15
N LEU A 145 4.04 -5.81 -1.08
CA LEU A 145 2.85 -5.02 -0.79
C LEU A 145 2.63 -3.90 -1.80
N LEU A 146 3.70 -3.20 -2.17
CA LEU A 146 3.65 -2.20 -3.22
C LEU A 146 3.14 -2.79 -4.54
N ARG A 147 3.46 -4.07 -4.81
CA ARG A 147 3.00 -4.77 -6.01
C ARG A 147 1.57 -5.27 -5.92
N GLU A 148 1.25 -6.05 -4.85
CA GLU A 148 0.00 -6.81 -4.77
C GLU A 148 -1.17 -5.95 -4.25
N VAL A 149 -0.89 -5.04 -3.31
CA VAL A 149 -1.93 -4.23 -2.68
C VAL A 149 -2.03 -2.85 -3.32
N ASP A 150 -0.89 -2.22 -3.62
CA ASP A 150 -0.86 -0.88 -4.22
C ASP A 150 -0.86 -0.91 -5.75
N GLY A 151 -0.62 -2.06 -6.36
CA GLY A 151 -0.69 -2.28 -7.81
C GLY A 151 0.39 -1.52 -8.60
N LEU A 152 1.52 -1.16 -7.96
CA LEU A 152 2.62 -0.45 -8.61
C LEU A 152 3.37 -1.35 -9.58
N THR A 153 3.96 -0.75 -10.63
CA THR A 153 4.87 -1.43 -11.55
C THR A 153 6.23 -1.69 -10.88
N TYR A 154 7.04 -2.57 -11.46
CA TYR A 154 8.40 -2.82 -10.95
C TYR A 154 9.28 -1.57 -11.00
N GLU A 155 9.11 -0.74 -12.02
CA GLU A 155 9.81 0.52 -12.21
C GLU A 155 9.42 1.53 -11.11
N GLU A 156 8.12 1.69 -10.85
CA GLU A 156 7.60 2.56 -9.79
C GLU A 156 8.07 2.12 -8.40
N ILE A 157 8.10 0.81 -8.15
CA ILE A 157 8.62 0.24 -6.88
C ILE A 157 10.13 0.47 -6.79
N ALA A 158 10.86 0.32 -7.89
CA ALA A 158 12.31 0.56 -7.94
C ALA A 158 12.64 2.01 -7.57
N ASP A 159 11.88 2.97 -8.11
CA ASP A 159 12.00 4.40 -7.79
C ASP A 159 11.69 4.69 -6.32
N LEU A 160 10.66 4.02 -5.75
CA LEU A 160 10.28 4.19 -4.34
C LEU A 160 11.29 3.60 -3.37
N LEU A 161 11.84 2.42 -3.70
CA LEU A 161 12.76 1.69 -2.85
C LEU A 161 14.24 2.03 -3.14
N ALA A 162 14.50 2.96 -4.06
CA ALA A 162 15.83 3.36 -4.51
C ALA A 162 16.73 2.16 -4.86
N CYS A 163 16.19 1.21 -5.64
CA CYS A 163 16.92 0.00 -6.04
C CYS A 163 16.59 -0.38 -7.51
N PRO A 164 17.44 -1.15 -8.19
CA PRO A 164 17.18 -1.56 -9.57
C PRO A 164 15.90 -2.40 -9.72
N PRO A 165 15.15 -2.31 -10.86
CA PRO A 165 13.94 -3.11 -11.10
C PRO A 165 14.17 -4.62 -11.02
N GLY A 166 15.38 -5.10 -11.36
CA GLY A 166 15.78 -6.51 -11.20
C GLY A 166 15.81 -6.95 -9.73
N THR A 167 16.22 -6.05 -8.82
CA THR A 167 16.19 -6.28 -7.37
C THR A 167 14.74 -6.36 -6.86
N VAL A 168 13.85 -5.48 -7.33
CA VAL A 168 12.41 -5.53 -7.01
C VAL A 168 11.82 -6.87 -7.42
N ARG A 169 12.10 -7.32 -8.66
CA ARG A 169 11.61 -8.61 -9.17
C ARG A 169 12.07 -9.78 -8.29
N SER A 170 13.34 -9.80 -7.91
CA SER A 170 13.89 -10.88 -7.07
C SER A 170 13.33 -10.85 -5.64
N ARG A 171 13.09 -9.66 -5.05
CA ARG A 171 12.47 -9.50 -3.73
C ARG A 171 11.03 -10.02 -3.73
N ILE A 172 10.23 -9.64 -4.74
CA ILE A 172 8.84 -10.10 -4.89
C ILE A 172 8.80 -11.61 -5.11
N PHE A 173 9.68 -12.15 -5.94
CA PHE A 173 9.77 -13.60 -6.18
C PHE A 173 10.03 -14.35 -4.87
N ARG A 174 11.07 -13.98 -4.12
CA ARG A 174 11.40 -14.61 -2.82
C ARG A 174 10.29 -14.46 -1.80
N ALA A 175 9.62 -13.30 -1.76
CA ALA A 175 8.48 -13.08 -0.89
C ALA A 175 7.34 -14.05 -1.20
N ARG A 176 6.98 -14.23 -2.47
CA ARG A 176 5.95 -15.17 -2.91
C ARG A 176 6.31 -16.62 -2.58
N GLU A 177 7.58 -17.03 -2.78
CA GLU A 177 8.04 -18.36 -2.42
C GLU A 177 7.92 -18.61 -0.90
N ALA A 178 8.36 -17.65 -0.08
CA ALA A 178 8.28 -17.74 1.37
C ALA A 178 6.82 -17.80 1.86
N LEU A 179 5.91 -17.01 1.27
CA LEU A 179 4.48 -17.08 1.56
C LEU A 179 3.89 -18.43 1.16
N ALA A 180 4.18 -18.91 -0.05
CA ALA A 180 3.69 -20.20 -0.52
C ALA A 180 4.12 -21.36 0.40
N ALA A 181 5.38 -21.36 0.84
CA ALA A 181 5.90 -22.36 1.76
C ALA A 181 5.17 -22.36 3.12
N ARG A 182 4.85 -21.16 3.66
CA ARG A 182 4.16 -21.02 4.95
C ARG A 182 2.67 -21.27 4.89
N LEU A 183 2.02 -20.93 3.78
CA LEU A 183 0.56 -21.11 3.61
C LEU A 183 0.19 -22.52 3.17
N ARG A 184 1.13 -23.28 2.56
CA ARG A 184 0.86 -24.66 2.12
C ARG A 184 0.26 -25.56 3.21
N PRO A 185 0.72 -25.57 4.46
CA PRO A 185 0.11 -26.37 5.53
C PRO A 185 -1.31 -25.90 5.87
N LEU A 186 -1.61 -24.60 5.73
CA LEU A 186 -2.91 -24.01 6.07
C LEU A 186 -3.95 -24.22 4.96
N LEU A 187 -3.51 -24.31 3.71
CA LEU A 187 -4.37 -24.57 2.55
C LEU A 187 -4.79 -26.03 2.42
N GLY A 188 -4.27 -26.84 3.29
CA GLY A 188 -4.82 -28.14 3.55
C GLY A 188 -4.32 -29.26 2.72
N SER A 189 -4.34 -30.39 2.87
CA SER A 189 -4.72 -31.70 2.50
C SER A 189 -6.00 -31.80 1.65
N GLY A 190 -6.52 -30.70 1.11
CA GLY A 190 -7.58 -30.67 0.10
C GLY A 190 -6.96 -30.69 -1.30
N GLY A 191 -6.90 -31.87 -1.93
CA GLY A 191 -6.31 -32.10 -3.23
C GLY A 191 -6.79 -31.13 -4.31
N GLY A 192 -5.86 -30.44 -4.96
CA GLY A 192 -6.17 -29.55 -6.06
C GLY A 192 -4.93 -28.98 -6.71
N ARG A 193 -4.54 -29.55 -7.82
CA ARG A 193 -3.69 -29.15 -8.93
C ARG A 193 -2.76 -27.94 -8.77
N PRO A 194 -1.49 -28.05 -9.16
CA PRO A 194 -0.56 -26.92 -9.26
C PRO A 194 -0.99 -26.01 -10.42
N TRP A 195 -0.89 -24.73 -10.19
CA TRP A 195 -1.03 -23.64 -11.17
C TRP A 195 0.16 -23.64 -12.13
#